data_d0380b4ec756c64ab193d1018c2b09af
#
_entry.id   d0380b4ec756c64ab193d1018c2b09af
#
_cell.length_a   1.000
_cell.length_b   1.000
_cell.length_c   1.000
_cell.angle_alpha   90.00
_cell.angle_beta   90.00
_cell.angle_gamma   90.00
#
_symmetry.space_group_name_H-M   'P 1'
#
loop_
_entity.id
_entity.type
_entity.pdbx_description
1 polymer ?
#
loop_
_entity_poly.entity_id
_entity_poly.type
_entity_poly.pdbx_seq_one_letter_code
_entity_poly.pdbx_strand_id
1 'polypeptide(L)'
;MTDVRDEVATATAVEPRGDFIWYELITPDPAGTKAFYDAVVGWNVDAQSNFPNDYRMIGRSDGKSAGGVLPLTDEMQQHGARPIWLGYILVPDVDRAVASIDQAGGNALMPAFDIPNVGRVAMVTDPQGAPFYIMKPTPPANDPKAKSDVFSPTEQQRVGWNELSTSNPVAARRFYGEQFGWDSNDFMDMGEMGEYRFLDQNGTRIGALCGVMPGG
;
A
#
# COMPACT_ATOMS: atom_id res chain seq x y z
N MET A 1 -38.91 18.92 -38.38
CA MET A 1 -37.45 19.09 -38.11
C MET A 1 -37.27 18.98 -36.63
N THR A 2 -36.95 17.80 -36.18
CA THR A 2 -36.75 17.47 -34.76
C THR A 2 -35.23 17.49 -34.48
N ASP A 3 -34.83 18.45 -33.70
CA ASP A 3 -33.45 18.66 -33.29
C ASP A 3 -33.07 17.58 -32.25
N VAL A 4 -32.27 16.60 -32.66
CA VAL A 4 -31.72 15.58 -31.80
C VAL A 4 -30.42 16.15 -31.23
N ARG A 5 -30.49 16.69 -30.02
CA ARG A 5 -29.29 17.03 -29.26
C ARG A 5 -28.63 15.75 -28.79
N ASP A 6 -27.48 15.44 -29.37
CA ASP A 6 -26.57 14.44 -28.89
C ASP A 6 -26.12 14.81 -27.46
N GLU A 7 -26.68 14.15 -26.45
CA GLU A 7 -26.07 14.09 -25.11
C GLU A 7 -24.81 13.26 -25.20
N VAL A 8 -23.67 13.93 -25.42
CA VAL A 8 -22.37 13.35 -25.19
C VAL A 8 -22.24 13.15 -23.68
N ALA A 9 -22.50 11.93 -23.22
CA ALA A 9 -22.17 11.51 -21.87
C ALA A 9 -20.65 11.64 -21.70
N THR A 10 -20.22 12.70 -21.03
CA THR A 10 -18.84 12.84 -20.56
C THR A 10 -18.57 11.69 -19.61
N ALA A 11 -17.84 10.68 -20.08
CA ALA A 11 -17.31 9.63 -19.22
C ALA A 11 -16.47 10.34 -18.14
N THR A 12 -16.97 10.32 -16.91
CA THR A 12 -16.24 10.82 -15.74
C THR A 12 -14.97 10.00 -15.65
N ALA A 13 -13.82 10.63 -15.85
CA ALA A 13 -12.53 9.96 -15.72
C ALA A 13 -12.47 9.33 -14.33
N VAL A 14 -12.25 8.01 -14.26
CA VAL A 14 -12.07 7.30 -12.99
C VAL A 14 -10.83 7.87 -12.35
N GLU A 15 -10.97 8.46 -11.16
CA GLU A 15 -9.82 8.97 -10.41
C GLU A 15 -8.85 7.85 -10.08
N PRO A 16 -7.53 8.10 -10.17
CA PRO A 16 -6.50 7.09 -9.91
C PRO A 16 -6.66 6.51 -8.50
N ARG A 17 -6.67 5.19 -8.38
CA ARG A 17 -6.73 4.47 -7.10
C ARG A 17 -6.07 3.11 -7.24
N GLY A 18 -5.62 2.54 -6.12
CA GLY A 18 -5.15 1.16 -6.02
C GLY A 18 -3.66 0.97 -6.30
N ASP A 19 -2.94 2.00 -6.72
CA ASP A 19 -1.49 1.90 -6.87
C ASP A 19 -0.81 1.90 -5.50
N PHE A 20 0.25 1.09 -5.31
CA PHE A 20 1.15 1.22 -4.17
C PHE A 20 2.05 2.44 -4.38
N ILE A 21 1.98 3.40 -3.46
CA ILE A 21 2.67 4.69 -3.59
C ILE A 21 3.77 4.92 -2.55
N TRP A 22 3.83 4.09 -1.51
CA TRP A 22 4.85 4.11 -0.48
C TRP A 22 4.91 2.78 0.25
N TYR A 23 6.05 2.50 0.89
CA TYR A 23 6.23 1.36 1.78
C TYR A 23 6.88 1.80 3.08
N GLU A 24 6.47 1.20 4.18
CA GLU A 24 6.97 1.51 5.51
C GLU A 24 7.32 0.23 6.26
N LEU A 25 8.52 0.17 6.78
CA LEU A 25 8.92 -0.84 7.73
C LEU A 25 8.76 -0.32 9.16
N ILE A 26 7.90 -0.95 9.93
CA ILE A 26 7.81 -0.73 11.38
C ILE A 26 8.73 -1.72 12.06
N THR A 27 9.73 -1.26 12.83
CA THR A 27 10.74 -2.11 13.45
C THR A 27 11.27 -1.55 14.77
N PRO A 28 11.56 -2.41 15.79
CA PRO A 28 12.23 -1.98 17.01
C PRO A 28 13.73 -1.72 16.82
N ASP A 29 14.33 -2.14 15.69
CA ASP A 29 15.76 -2.01 15.40
C ASP A 29 16.02 -1.31 14.05
N PRO A 30 15.89 0.03 13.98
CA PRO A 30 16.21 0.78 12.76
C PRO A 30 17.70 0.68 12.35
N ALA A 31 18.61 0.47 13.28
CA ALA A 31 20.05 0.34 12.98
C ALA A 31 20.37 -1.00 12.31
N GLY A 32 19.82 -2.10 12.83
CA GLY A 32 19.92 -3.41 12.20
C GLY A 32 19.21 -3.45 10.84
N THR A 33 18.08 -2.75 10.71
CA THR A 33 17.39 -2.55 9.43
C THR A 33 18.33 -1.92 8.39
N LYS A 34 19.01 -0.82 8.75
CA LYS A 34 19.99 -0.19 7.86
C LYS A 34 21.08 -1.19 7.46
N ALA A 35 21.72 -1.83 8.41
CA ALA A 35 22.81 -2.77 8.15
C ALA A 35 22.39 -3.90 7.20
N PHE A 36 21.16 -4.42 7.36
CA PHE A 36 20.64 -5.50 6.54
C PHE A 36 20.28 -5.03 5.12
N TYR A 37 19.44 -4.01 4.99
CA TYR A 37 18.90 -3.62 3.67
C TYR A 37 19.92 -2.90 2.80
N ASP A 38 20.86 -2.15 3.39
CA ASP A 38 21.99 -1.57 2.65
C ASP A 38 22.85 -2.69 2.03
N ALA A 39 23.09 -3.77 2.77
CA ALA A 39 23.93 -4.88 2.28
C ALA A 39 23.19 -5.79 1.27
N VAL A 40 21.91 -6.09 1.49
CA VAL A 40 21.15 -7.09 0.73
C VAL A 40 20.52 -6.50 -0.53
N VAL A 41 19.96 -5.29 -0.42
CA VAL A 41 19.21 -4.64 -1.52
C VAL A 41 20.04 -3.53 -2.18
N GLY A 42 21.06 -3.02 -1.48
CA GLY A 42 21.81 -1.85 -1.93
C GLY A 42 21.03 -0.55 -1.72
N TRP A 43 20.06 -0.53 -0.81
CA TRP A 43 19.42 0.69 -0.36
C TRP A 43 20.38 1.53 0.48
N ASN A 44 20.01 2.75 0.77
CA ASN A 44 20.69 3.63 1.72
C ASN A 44 19.67 4.12 2.75
N VAL A 45 19.50 3.33 3.82
CA VAL A 45 18.63 3.74 4.93
C VAL A 45 19.32 4.83 5.73
N ASP A 46 18.63 5.91 6.08
CA ASP A 46 19.18 6.99 6.88
C ASP A 46 19.69 6.49 8.24
N ALA A 47 20.92 6.85 8.59
CA ALA A 47 21.51 6.48 9.89
C ALA A 47 20.86 7.24 11.05
N GLN A 48 20.38 8.46 10.79
CA GLN A 48 19.67 9.33 11.73
C GLN A 48 18.50 9.97 11.02
N SER A 49 17.47 10.30 11.77
CA SER A 49 16.30 10.98 11.23
C SER A 49 16.42 12.50 11.31
N ASN A 50 15.87 13.15 10.28
CA ASN A 50 15.57 14.57 10.31
C ASN A 50 14.05 14.84 10.48
N PHE A 51 13.26 13.79 10.74
CA PHE A 51 11.81 13.83 10.84
C PHE A 51 11.36 13.56 12.29
N PRO A 52 10.13 13.93 12.65
CA PRO A 52 9.53 13.52 13.92
C PRO A 52 9.53 11.97 14.07
N ASN A 53 9.52 11.50 15.31
CA ASN A 53 9.44 10.07 15.66
C ASN A 53 10.58 9.20 15.12
N ASP A 54 11.76 9.79 14.86
CA ASP A 54 12.93 9.09 14.27
C ASP A 54 12.61 8.35 12.96
N TYR A 55 11.66 8.86 12.17
CA TYR A 55 11.32 8.30 10.86
C TYR A 55 12.49 8.43 9.89
N ARG A 56 12.95 7.33 9.31
CA ARG A 56 14.14 7.29 8.44
C ARG A 56 13.76 6.97 7.02
N MET A 57 14.33 7.71 6.07
CA MET A 57 14.11 7.45 4.66
C MET A 57 14.93 6.25 4.18
N ILE A 58 14.38 5.51 3.23
CA ILE A 58 15.06 4.43 2.50
C ILE A 58 15.40 4.98 1.12
N GLY A 59 16.63 5.43 0.95
CA GLY A 59 17.14 5.97 -0.31
C GLY A 59 17.51 4.86 -1.30
N ARG A 60 17.40 5.18 -2.59
CA ARG A 60 17.85 4.37 -3.72
C ARG A 60 19.06 5.01 -4.39
N SER A 61 19.79 4.23 -5.20
CA SER A 61 20.97 4.71 -5.94
C SER A 61 20.63 5.76 -7.01
N ASP A 62 19.38 5.87 -7.45
CA ASP A 62 18.90 6.89 -8.40
C ASP A 62 18.57 8.24 -7.74
N GLY A 63 18.83 8.38 -6.43
CA GLY A 63 18.56 9.59 -5.66
C GLY A 63 17.10 9.74 -5.20
N LYS A 64 16.25 8.75 -5.45
CA LYS A 64 14.87 8.72 -4.99
C LYS A 64 14.73 7.81 -3.75
N SER A 65 13.50 7.68 -3.24
CA SER A 65 13.20 6.84 -2.07
C SER A 65 12.44 5.57 -2.49
N ALA A 66 12.69 4.48 -1.77
CA ALA A 66 11.93 3.24 -1.87
C ALA A 66 10.84 3.15 -0.80
N GLY A 67 10.95 3.91 0.30
CA GLY A 67 10.04 3.85 1.43
C GLY A 67 10.63 4.53 2.65
N GLY A 68 10.16 4.15 3.84
CA GLY A 68 10.64 4.64 5.12
C GLY A 68 10.68 3.57 6.20
N VAL A 69 11.37 3.88 7.28
CA VAL A 69 11.46 3.06 8.50
C VAL A 69 10.88 3.87 9.66
N LEU A 70 9.86 3.33 10.30
CA LEU A 70 9.27 3.86 11.51
C LEU A 70 9.71 3.01 12.71
N PRO A 71 10.36 3.61 13.74
CA PRO A 71 10.66 2.90 14.96
C PRO A 71 9.37 2.41 15.66
N LEU A 72 9.33 1.11 15.96
CA LEU A 72 8.27 0.50 16.74
C LEU A 72 8.47 0.84 18.23
N THR A 73 7.64 1.73 18.76
CA THR A 73 7.72 2.13 20.16
C THR A 73 7.07 1.11 21.10
N ASP A 74 7.42 1.16 22.39
CA ASP A 74 6.80 0.33 23.43
C ASP A 74 5.28 0.59 23.51
N GLU A 75 4.85 1.83 23.33
CA GLU A 75 3.43 2.20 23.30
C GLU A 75 2.71 1.54 22.13
N MET A 76 3.27 1.56 20.93
CA MET A 76 2.71 0.85 19.77
C MET A 76 2.61 -0.65 20.02
N GLN A 77 3.63 -1.26 20.64
CA GLN A 77 3.63 -2.69 20.99
C GLN A 77 2.55 -3.04 22.00
N GLN A 78 2.33 -2.17 23.01
CA GLN A 78 1.25 -2.34 24.00
C GLN A 78 -0.14 -2.31 23.34
N HIS A 79 -0.30 -1.59 22.23
CA HIS A 79 -1.51 -1.58 21.40
C HIS A 79 -1.54 -2.67 20.31
N GLY A 80 -0.61 -3.63 20.37
CA GLY A 80 -0.62 -4.80 19.49
C GLY A 80 0.17 -4.66 18.20
N ALA A 81 0.84 -3.52 17.95
CA ALA A 81 1.71 -3.38 16.80
C ALA A 81 2.91 -4.33 16.88
N ARG A 82 3.36 -4.82 15.73
CA ARG A 82 4.47 -5.76 15.59
C ARG A 82 5.38 -5.29 14.44
N PRO A 83 6.63 -5.79 14.38
CA PRO A 83 7.48 -5.55 13.21
C PRO A 83 6.79 -6.04 11.93
N ILE A 84 6.65 -5.13 10.96
CA ILE A 84 5.91 -5.41 9.72
C ILE A 84 6.28 -4.43 8.60
N TRP A 85 6.24 -4.90 7.36
CA TRP A 85 6.17 -4.05 6.18
C TRP A 85 4.71 -3.71 5.85
N LEU A 86 4.42 -2.44 5.64
CA LEU A 86 3.10 -1.95 5.24
C LEU A 86 3.19 -1.18 3.94
N GLY A 87 2.24 -1.44 3.04
CA GLY A 87 2.06 -0.66 1.83
C GLY A 87 1.08 0.49 2.02
N TYR A 88 1.30 1.58 1.29
CA TYR A 88 0.38 2.70 1.18
C TYR A 88 -0.31 2.64 -0.18
N ILE A 89 -1.61 2.54 -0.17
CA ILE A 89 -2.43 2.42 -1.37
C ILE A 89 -3.05 3.78 -1.70
N LEU A 90 -2.88 4.21 -2.95
CA LEU A 90 -3.44 5.46 -3.46
C LEU A 90 -4.97 5.43 -3.44
N VAL A 91 -5.56 6.47 -2.88
CA VAL A 91 -6.99 6.74 -2.95
C VAL A 91 -7.26 8.20 -3.30
N PRO A 92 -8.33 8.52 -4.03
CA PRO A 92 -8.65 9.90 -4.39
C PRO A 92 -9.18 10.72 -3.20
N ASP A 93 -9.75 10.06 -2.19
CA ASP A 93 -10.34 10.67 -1.00
C ASP A 93 -10.22 9.69 0.17
N VAL A 94 -9.41 10.05 1.16
CA VAL A 94 -9.11 9.18 2.32
C VAL A 94 -10.33 8.99 3.21
N ASP A 95 -11.10 10.06 3.48
CA ASP A 95 -12.25 9.98 4.37
C ASP A 95 -13.36 9.10 3.79
N ARG A 96 -13.62 9.23 2.48
CA ARG A 96 -14.55 8.37 1.76
C ARG A 96 -14.06 6.92 1.71
N ALA A 97 -12.77 6.70 1.51
CA ALA A 97 -12.18 5.37 1.49
C ALA A 97 -12.28 4.70 2.87
N VAL A 98 -11.99 5.41 3.97
CA VAL A 98 -12.19 4.91 5.35
C VAL A 98 -13.64 4.49 5.55
N ALA A 99 -14.61 5.34 5.20
CA ALA A 99 -16.03 5.03 5.34
C ALA A 99 -16.46 3.81 4.50
N SER A 100 -15.92 3.66 3.29
CA SER A 100 -16.18 2.51 2.41
C SER A 100 -15.59 1.21 2.97
N ILE A 101 -14.37 1.27 3.50
CA ILE A 101 -13.68 0.13 4.12
C ILE A 101 -14.44 -0.33 5.37
N ASP A 102 -14.88 0.59 6.21
CA ASP A 102 -15.68 0.28 7.41
C ASP A 102 -17.00 -0.40 7.04
N GLN A 103 -17.72 0.11 6.05
CA GLN A 103 -18.93 -0.51 5.52
C GLN A 103 -18.70 -1.89 4.92
N ALA A 104 -17.51 -2.15 4.40
CA ALA A 104 -17.11 -3.45 3.84
C ALA A 104 -16.59 -4.43 4.92
N GLY A 105 -16.60 -4.04 6.20
CA GLY A 105 -16.20 -4.88 7.35
C GLY A 105 -14.73 -4.76 7.74
N GLY A 106 -13.98 -3.85 7.15
CA GLY A 106 -12.66 -3.44 7.65
C GLY A 106 -12.77 -2.47 8.83
N ASN A 107 -11.65 -1.98 9.32
CA ASN A 107 -11.63 -1.05 10.46
C ASN A 107 -10.57 0.03 10.26
N ALA A 108 -10.80 1.24 10.76
CA ALA A 108 -9.76 2.25 10.92
C ALA A 108 -8.96 1.97 12.20
N LEU A 109 -7.66 1.71 12.05
CA LEU A 109 -6.71 1.59 13.18
C LEU A 109 -6.21 2.97 13.63
N MET A 110 -6.02 3.89 12.67
CA MET A 110 -5.76 5.29 12.93
C MET A 110 -6.72 6.12 12.09
N PRO A 111 -7.36 7.14 12.69
CA PRO A 111 -8.23 8.04 11.94
C PRO A 111 -7.44 8.78 10.86
N ALA A 112 -8.15 9.27 9.84
CA ALA A 112 -7.52 10.07 8.79
C ALA A 112 -6.91 11.36 9.36
N PHE A 113 -5.65 11.64 9.01
CA PHE A 113 -4.94 12.86 9.41
C PHE A 113 -4.04 13.37 8.29
N ASP A 114 -3.69 14.66 8.37
CA ASP A 114 -2.84 15.30 7.39
C ASP A 114 -1.38 15.30 7.87
N ILE A 115 -0.48 14.87 6.97
CA ILE A 115 0.97 15.03 7.14
C ILE A 115 1.37 16.24 6.29
N PRO A 116 1.84 17.35 6.90
CA PRO A 116 2.18 18.57 6.16
C PRO A 116 3.12 18.31 4.99
N ASN A 117 2.77 18.80 3.80
CA ASN A 117 3.50 18.65 2.54
C ASN A 117 3.64 17.21 2.01
N VAL A 118 3.03 16.23 2.64
CA VAL A 118 3.09 14.82 2.25
C VAL A 118 1.73 14.33 1.76
N GLY A 119 0.67 14.57 2.52
CA GLY A 119 -0.69 14.19 2.12
C GLY A 119 -1.59 13.83 3.29
N ARG A 120 -2.80 13.37 2.97
CA ARG A 120 -3.75 12.83 3.92
C ARG A 120 -3.66 11.31 3.94
N VAL A 121 -3.61 10.72 5.13
CA VAL A 121 -3.35 9.29 5.33
C VAL A 121 -4.27 8.72 6.42
N ALA A 122 -4.60 7.44 6.32
CA ALA A 122 -5.22 6.66 7.39
C ALA A 122 -4.61 5.26 7.41
N MET A 123 -4.57 4.65 8.60
CA MET A 123 -4.23 3.23 8.75
C MET A 123 -5.51 2.44 8.95
N VAL A 124 -5.68 1.40 8.16
CA VAL A 124 -6.90 0.58 8.13
C VAL A 124 -6.57 -0.90 8.11
N THR A 125 -7.58 -1.76 8.34
CA THR A 125 -7.48 -3.20 8.08
C THR A 125 -8.51 -3.62 7.04
N ASP A 126 -8.23 -4.73 6.37
CA ASP A 126 -9.26 -5.48 5.67
C ASP A 126 -10.19 -6.22 6.68
N PRO A 127 -11.28 -6.88 6.21
CA PRO A 127 -12.18 -7.63 7.08
C PRO A 127 -11.55 -8.85 7.80
N GLN A 128 -10.36 -9.27 7.39
CA GLN A 128 -9.61 -10.37 8.01
C GLN A 128 -8.52 -9.86 8.97
N GLY A 129 -8.37 -8.53 9.08
CA GLY A 129 -7.45 -7.88 10.02
C GLY A 129 -6.08 -7.55 9.45
N ALA A 130 -5.84 -7.73 8.14
CA ALA A 130 -4.58 -7.34 7.52
C ALA A 130 -4.44 -5.81 7.47
N PRO A 131 -3.41 -5.22 8.12
CA PRO A 131 -3.23 -3.78 8.16
C PRO A 131 -2.55 -3.23 6.91
N PHE A 132 -2.95 -2.03 6.50
CA PHE A 132 -2.30 -1.26 5.45
C PHE A 132 -2.66 0.23 5.58
N TYR A 133 -1.95 1.08 4.85
CA TYR A 133 -2.28 2.50 4.76
C TYR A 133 -3.03 2.81 3.47
N ILE A 134 -3.93 3.78 3.54
CA ILE A 134 -4.51 4.45 2.38
C ILE A 134 -4.08 5.91 2.41
N MET A 135 -3.77 6.47 1.24
CA MET A 135 -3.22 7.82 1.17
C MET A 135 -3.64 8.56 -0.09
N LYS A 136 -3.95 9.85 0.10
CA LYS A 136 -3.99 10.85 -0.96
C LYS A 136 -2.75 11.72 -0.83
N PRO A 137 -1.72 11.56 -1.69
CA PRO A 137 -0.51 12.35 -1.61
C PRO A 137 -0.75 13.80 -2.03
N THR A 138 0.03 14.72 -1.48
CA THR A 138 0.16 16.09 -1.98
C THR A 138 1.31 16.11 -2.99
N PRO A 139 1.06 16.32 -4.28
CA PRO A 139 2.11 16.36 -5.27
C PRO A 139 3.09 17.52 -5.02
N PRO A 140 4.38 17.37 -5.38
CA PRO A 140 5.33 18.46 -5.31
C PRO A 140 4.86 19.67 -6.15
N ALA A 141 5.06 20.88 -5.65
CA ALA A 141 4.62 22.10 -6.34
C ALA A 141 5.27 22.29 -7.73
N ASN A 142 6.48 21.77 -7.90
CA ASN A 142 7.22 21.81 -9.17
C ASN A 142 6.86 20.68 -10.14
N ASP A 143 6.12 19.65 -9.69
CA ASP A 143 5.61 18.56 -10.52
C ASP A 143 4.24 18.07 -10.02
N PRO A 144 3.15 18.78 -10.35
CA PRO A 144 1.80 18.42 -9.92
C PRO A 144 1.29 17.08 -10.49
N LYS A 145 2.01 16.50 -11.46
CA LYS A 145 1.68 15.21 -12.08
C LYS A 145 2.63 14.08 -11.65
N ALA A 146 3.52 14.35 -10.70
CA ALA A 146 4.43 13.36 -10.16
C ALA A 146 3.67 12.11 -9.72
N LYS A 147 4.18 10.94 -10.13
CA LYS A 147 3.69 9.64 -9.68
C LYS A 147 4.77 8.96 -8.86
N SER A 148 4.34 8.17 -7.89
CA SER A 148 5.25 7.30 -7.16
C SER A 148 5.81 6.21 -8.08
N ASP A 149 7.07 5.86 -7.87
CA ASP A 149 7.77 4.77 -8.56
C ASP A 149 8.41 3.79 -7.56
N VAL A 150 7.88 3.72 -6.33
CA VAL A 150 8.37 2.82 -5.28
C VAL A 150 8.07 1.36 -5.56
N PHE A 151 7.05 1.07 -6.37
CA PHE A 151 6.71 -0.26 -6.86
C PHE A 151 7.11 -0.40 -8.33
N SER A 152 7.78 -1.50 -8.65
CA SER A 152 8.02 -1.94 -10.02
C SER A 152 8.37 -3.42 -10.02
N PRO A 153 7.72 -4.27 -10.83
CA PRO A 153 8.05 -5.68 -10.93
C PRO A 153 9.38 -5.95 -11.66
N THR A 154 9.98 -4.95 -12.28
CA THR A 154 11.16 -5.11 -13.14
C THR A 154 12.34 -4.22 -12.78
N GLU A 155 12.09 -3.09 -12.12
CA GLU A 155 13.14 -2.13 -11.79
C GLU A 155 13.82 -2.47 -10.47
N GLN A 156 15.14 -2.32 -10.42
CA GLN A 156 15.92 -2.60 -9.21
C GLN A 156 15.64 -1.61 -8.09
N GLN A 157 15.86 -2.04 -6.85
CA GLN A 157 15.70 -1.26 -5.62
C GLN A 157 14.28 -0.71 -5.39
N ARG A 158 13.28 -1.30 -6.05
CA ARG A 158 11.87 -1.06 -5.78
C ARG A 158 11.24 -2.30 -5.16
N VAL A 159 10.09 -2.14 -4.54
CA VAL A 159 9.28 -3.31 -4.18
C VAL A 159 8.71 -3.92 -5.45
N GLY A 160 8.97 -5.21 -5.68
CA GLY A 160 8.58 -5.90 -6.91
C GLY A 160 7.36 -6.81 -6.75
N TRP A 161 6.95 -7.06 -5.50
CA TRP A 161 5.86 -7.98 -5.20
C TRP A 161 5.19 -7.66 -3.88
N ASN A 162 3.86 -7.79 -3.83
CA ASN A 162 3.06 -7.70 -2.61
C ASN A 162 2.35 -9.03 -2.40
N GLU A 163 2.34 -9.53 -1.18
CA GLU A 163 1.68 -10.80 -0.87
C GLU A 163 0.77 -10.66 0.34
N LEU A 164 -0.43 -11.20 0.23
CA LEU A 164 -1.39 -11.29 1.31
C LEU A 164 -1.71 -12.75 1.62
N SER A 165 -1.30 -13.21 2.80
CA SER A 165 -1.81 -14.45 3.38
C SER A 165 -3.04 -14.13 4.25
N THR A 166 -4.19 -14.72 3.94
CA THR A 166 -5.45 -14.37 4.58
C THR A 166 -6.26 -15.60 4.98
N SER A 167 -7.04 -15.49 6.05
CA SER A 167 -7.95 -16.56 6.50
C SER A 167 -9.14 -16.77 5.57
N ASN A 168 -9.45 -15.80 4.69
CA ASN A 168 -10.55 -15.90 3.73
C ASN A 168 -10.20 -15.27 2.38
N PRO A 169 -9.50 -16.01 1.48
CA PRO A 169 -9.07 -15.49 0.19
C PRO A 169 -10.21 -15.00 -0.70
N VAL A 170 -11.39 -15.64 -0.63
CA VAL A 170 -12.56 -15.24 -1.43
C VAL A 170 -13.09 -13.88 -0.99
N ALA A 171 -13.23 -13.66 0.31
CA ALA A 171 -13.69 -12.38 0.84
C ALA A 171 -12.65 -11.27 0.60
N ALA A 172 -11.36 -11.56 0.80
CA ALA A 172 -10.28 -10.61 0.54
C ALA A 172 -10.24 -10.19 -0.93
N ARG A 173 -10.31 -11.15 -1.87
CA ARG A 173 -10.38 -10.86 -3.30
C ARG A 173 -11.49 -9.87 -3.64
N ARG A 174 -12.70 -10.12 -3.12
CA ARG A 174 -13.85 -9.21 -3.33
C ARG A 174 -13.58 -7.83 -2.75
N PHE A 175 -13.09 -7.77 -1.50
CA PHE A 175 -12.81 -6.53 -0.81
C PHE A 175 -11.81 -5.65 -1.59
N TYR A 176 -10.64 -6.20 -1.94
CA TYR A 176 -9.62 -5.43 -2.65
C TYR A 176 -10.03 -5.05 -4.07
N GLY A 177 -10.81 -5.90 -4.74
CA GLY A 177 -11.42 -5.57 -6.04
C GLY A 177 -12.39 -4.41 -5.96
N GLU A 178 -13.30 -4.40 -4.98
CA GLU A 178 -14.29 -3.34 -4.78
C GLU A 178 -13.65 -2.03 -4.32
N GLN A 179 -12.70 -2.08 -3.37
CA GLN A 179 -12.08 -0.89 -2.81
C GLN A 179 -11.06 -0.25 -3.76
N PHE A 180 -10.22 -1.05 -4.41
CA PHE A 180 -9.06 -0.55 -5.16
C PHE A 180 -9.11 -0.83 -6.66
N GLY A 181 -10.06 -1.64 -7.11
CA GLY A 181 -10.19 -2.02 -8.52
C GLY A 181 -9.16 -3.06 -8.97
N TRP A 182 -8.58 -3.83 -8.02
CA TRP A 182 -7.64 -4.87 -8.37
C TRP A 182 -8.35 -6.06 -9.04
N ASP A 183 -7.78 -6.48 -10.18
CA ASP A 183 -8.21 -7.68 -10.88
C ASP A 183 -7.51 -8.91 -10.30
N SER A 184 -8.20 -10.04 -10.25
CA SER A 184 -7.69 -11.29 -9.69
C SER A 184 -8.21 -12.51 -10.46
N ASN A 185 -8.24 -12.43 -11.78
CA ASN A 185 -8.78 -13.50 -12.64
C ASN A 185 -7.80 -14.65 -12.84
N ASP A 186 -6.50 -14.41 -12.71
CA ASP A 186 -5.45 -15.39 -12.92
C ASP A 186 -4.97 -15.99 -11.59
N PHE A 187 -4.61 -17.29 -11.59
CA PHE A 187 -4.14 -17.99 -10.39
C PHE A 187 -3.24 -19.17 -10.73
N MET A 188 -2.47 -19.60 -9.73
CA MET A 188 -1.73 -20.85 -9.73
C MET A 188 -2.41 -21.81 -8.75
N ASP A 189 -2.71 -23.03 -9.18
CA ASP A 189 -3.21 -24.09 -8.30
C ASP A 189 -2.03 -24.65 -7.48
N MET A 190 -2.12 -24.51 -6.15
CA MET A 190 -1.12 -24.98 -5.19
C MET A 190 -1.54 -26.31 -4.52
N GLY A 191 -2.47 -27.05 -5.12
CA GLY A 191 -2.99 -28.31 -4.62
C GLY A 191 -3.71 -28.13 -3.27
N GLU A 192 -3.28 -28.86 -2.24
CA GLU A 192 -3.89 -28.80 -0.90
C GLU A 192 -3.78 -27.43 -0.24
N MET A 193 -2.88 -26.57 -0.70
CA MET A 193 -2.73 -25.19 -0.21
C MET A 193 -3.72 -24.21 -0.86
N GLY A 194 -4.53 -24.69 -1.83
CA GLY A 194 -5.52 -23.87 -2.53
C GLY A 194 -4.93 -23.02 -3.64
N GLU A 195 -5.57 -21.94 -3.97
CA GLU A 195 -5.17 -21.05 -5.06
C GLU A 195 -4.22 -19.96 -4.56
N TYR A 196 -3.12 -19.75 -5.28
CA TYR A 196 -2.28 -18.57 -5.21
C TYR A 196 -2.75 -17.62 -6.30
N ARG A 197 -3.55 -16.64 -5.92
CA ARG A 197 -4.29 -15.79 -6.84
C ARG A 197 -3.57 -14.49 -7.08
N PHE A 198 -3.22 -14.25 -8.33
CA PHE A 198 -2.51 -13.04 -8.73
C PHE A 198 -3.41 -11.80 -8.65
N LEU A 199 -2.80 -10.66 -8.33
CA LEU A 199 -3.44 -9.36 -8.27
C LEU A 199 -2.85 -8.46 -9.34
N ASP A 200 -3.71 -7.92 -10.19
CA ASP A 200 -3.33 -7.01 -11.26
C ASP A 200 -4.00 -5.63 -11.04
N GLN A 201 -3.24 -4.56 -11.25
CA GLN A 201 -3.70 -3.18 -11.19
C GLN A 201 -3.37 -2.48 -12.51
N ASN A 202 -4.39 -2.00 -13.23
CA ASN A 202 -4.22 -1.34 -14.53
C ASN A 202 -3.34 -2.15 -15.51
N GLY A 203 -3.48 -3.47 -15.51
CA GLY A 203 -2.71 -4.39 -16.37
C GLY A 203 -1.29 -4.68 -15.89
N THR A 204 -0.87 -4.17 -14.73
CA THR A 204 0.39 -4.50 -14.10
C THR A 204 0.15 -5.49 -12.95
N ARG A 205 0.88 -6.61 -12.95
CA ARG A 205 0.87 -7.56 -11.84
C ARG A 205 1.56 -6.98 -10.63
N ILE A 206 0.80 -6.79 -9.54
CA ILE A 206 1.28 -6.11 -8.34
C ILE A 206 1.56 -7.06 -7.18
N GLY A 207 1.11 -8.30 -7.26
CA GLY A 207 1.26 -9.24 -6.18
C GLY A 207 0.33 -10.44 -6.28
N ALA A 208 0.08 -11.08 -5.14
CA ALA A 208 -0.86 -12.18 -5.03
C ALA A 208 -1.52 -12.24 -3.64
N LEU A 209 -2.61 -13.00 -3.55
CA LEU A 209 -3.22 -13.41 -2.29
C LEU A 209 -3.41 -14.94 -2.25
N CYS A 210 -3.28 -15.50 -1.04
CA CYS A 210 -3.45 -16.93 -0.78
C CYS A 210 -4.06 -17.17 0.61
N GLY A 211 -4.46 -18.41 0.87
CA GLY A 211 -4.85 -18.86 2.20
C GLY A 211 -3.67 -18.88 3.16
N VAL A 212 -3.96 -18.73 4.47
CA VAL A 212 -2.96 -18.97 5.52
C VAL A 212 -2.51 -20.43 5.45
N MET A 213 -1.20 -20.67 5.45
CA MET A 213 -0.63 -22.01 5.43
C MET A 213 -0.96 -22.76 6.73
N PRO A 214 -1.22 -24.08 6.68
CA PRO A 214 -1.37 -24.87 7.88
C PRO A 214 -0.14 -24.76 8.77
N GLY A 215 -0.30 -24.26 10.01
CA GLY A 215 0.80 -24.08 10.97
C GLY A 215 1.48 -22.71 10.97
N GLY A 216 0.94 -21.71 10.24
CA GLY A 216 1.36 -20.32 10.28
C GLY A 216 0.60 -19.50 11.34
#